data_57168f6e96137ed7f3872998eca75194
#
_entry.id   57168f6e96137ed7f3872998eca75194
#
_cell.length_a   1.000
_cell.length_b   1.000
_cell.length_c   1.000
_cell.angle_alpha   90.00
_cell.angle_beta   90.00
_cell.angle_gamma   90.00
#
_symmetry.space_group_name_H-M   'P 1'
#
loop_
_entity.id
_entity.type
_entity.pdbx_description
1 polymer ?
#
loop_
_entity_poly.entity_id
_entity_poly.type
_entity_poly.pdbx_seq_one_letter_code
_entity_poly.pdbx_strand_id
1 'polypeptide(L)'
;STQGYSSAASDVYKRQFLCPVSATVVGDRAALKTLDGLRVRARLTLARNHNELWHEDGEVLFRTFGISGVAVFNLSRRIQRGDTILLDVFPDLSKDELLDMLNRRVKLLGGFSPRDPRWLDGMLAPQLSRVVCTAFEQCHPGSNDVIHLVSILKHFKLSVEGTAEERSAQVTRGGISIECVSTPNLYVNSTTGAPLYVCGEALDIDADCGGFNLAWAWLSGIRAASSL
;
A
#
# COMPACT_ATOMS: atom_id res chain seq x y z
N SER A 1 30.34 -23.88 4.71
CA SER A 1 29.09 -24.44 4.17
C SER A 1 27.94 -23.48 4.45
N THR A 2 27.57 -22.75 3.42
CA THR A 2 26.53 -21.72 3.38
C THR A 2 25.08 -22.27 3.42
N GLN A 3 24.89 -23.56 3.64
CA GLN A 3 23.59 -24.23 3.58
C GLN A 3 22.68 -24.02 4.80
N GLY A 4 23.21 -23.57 5.94
CA GLY A 4 22.39 -23.34 7.14
C GLY A 4 21.59 -22.03 7.13
N TYR A 5 21.95 -21.08 6.27
CA TYR A 5 21.34 -19.76 6.24
C TYR A 5 20.27 -19.59 5.15
N SER A 6 20.21 -20.52 4.21
CA SER A 6 19.25 -20.49 3.11
C SER A 6 17.83 -20.88 3.56
N SER A 7 17.68 -21.61 4.65
CA SER A 7 16.34 -21.96 5.16
C SER A 7 15.65 -20.83 5.93
N ALA A 8 16.43 -19.91 6.54
CA ALA A 8 15.87 -18.70 7.13
C ALA A 8 15.44 -17.67 6.08
N ALA A 9 15.95 -17.79 4.85
CA ALA A 9 15.58 -16.94 3.72
C ALA A 9 14.38 -17.44 2.94
N SER A 10 13.77 -18.57 3.30
CA SER A 10 12.60 -19.11 2.60
C SER A 10 11.33 -18.26 2.72
N ASP A 11 11.28 -17.37 3.72
CA ASP A 11 10.17 -16.43 3.95
C ASP A 11 10.52 -14.99 3.58
N VAL A 12 11.36 -14.81 2.58
CA VAL A 12 11.76 -13.49 2.09
C VAL A 12 10.61 -12.83 1.34
N TYR A 13 9.97 -11.86 1.97
CA TYR A 13 8.98 -11.00 1.33
C TYR A 13 9.64 -9.71 0.84
N LYS A 14 9.51 -9.44 -0.45
CA LYS A 14 10.04 -8.22 -1.06
C LYS A 14 8.99 -7.14 -1.05
N ARG A 15 9.36 -5.97 -0.56
CA ARG A 15 8.50 -4.80 -0.62
C ARG A 15 8.51 -4.22 -2.01
N GLN A 16 7.40 -4.33 -2.68
CA GLN A 16 7.25 -3.81 -4.02
C GLN A 16 5.87 -3.21 -4.26
N PHE A 17 5.75 -2.62 -5.46
CA PHE A 17 4.48 -2.20 -6.00
C PHE A 17 3.42 -3.26 -5.76
N LEU A 18 2.30 -2.87 -5.15
CA LEU A 18 1.14 -3.73 -5.09
C LEU A 18 0.55 -3.83 -6.49
N CYS A 19 0.36 -5.07 -6.96
CA CYS A 19 -0.50 -5.31 -8.10
C CYS A 19 -1.92 -5.48 -7.59
N PRO A 20 -2.80 -4.49 -7.68
CA PRO A 20 -4.21 -4.74 -7.52
C PRO A 20 -4.67 -5.45 -8.77
N VAL A 21 -5.40 -6.49 -8.61
CA VAL A 21 -6.06 -7.14 -9.70
C VAL A 21 -7.51 -7.07 -9.43
N SER A 22 -8.21 -6.52 -10.34
CA SER A 22 -9.58 -6.13 -10.24
C SER A 22 -9.88 -5.25 -9.01
N ALA A 23 -9.98 -3.98 -9.23
CA ALA A 23 -10.90 -3.20 -8.44
C ALA A 23 -12.24 -3.95 -8.52
N THR A 24 -12.72 -4.49 -7.41
CA THR A 24 -14.02 -5.18 -7.36
C THR A 24 -15.15 -4.24 -7.76
N VAL A 25 -14.86 -2.96 -7.84
CA VAL A 25 -15.73 -1.89 -8.28
C VAL A 25 -15.50 -1.52 -9.76
N VAL A 26 -14.30 -1.79 -10.29
CA VAL A 26 -13.95 -1.47 -11.68
C VAL A 26 -13.14 -2.63 -12.23
N GLY A 27 -13.68 -3.81 -12.24
CA GLY A 27 -13.09 -5.09 -12.58
C GLY A 27 -12.13 -5.17 -13.76
N ASP A 28 -11.21 -4.19 -13.88
CA ASP A 28 -10.46 -4.14 -15.11
C ASP A 28 -9.07 -3.49 -14.95
N ARG A 29 -8.07 -4.15 -15.52
CA ARG A 29 -6.78 -3.53 -15.85
C ARG A 29 -6.95 -2.23 -16.65
N ALA A 30 -8.08 -2.03 -17.32
CA ALA A 30 -8.42 -0.81 -18.03
C ALA A 30 -8.51 0.41 -17.10
N ALA A 31 -9.03 0.25 -15.88
CA ALA A 31 -9.06 1.33 -14.89
C ALA A 31 -7.65 1.76 -14.47
N LEU A 32 -6.77 0.81 -14.16
CA LEU A 32 -5.38 1.10 -13.82
C LEU A 32 -4.64 1.76 -14.98
N LYS A 33 -4.88 1.31 -16.20
CA LYS A 33 -4.32 1.94 -17.40
C LYS A 33 -4.78 3.39 -17.56
N THR A 34 -6.04 3.68 -17.23
CA THR A 34 -6.56 5.04 -17.24
C THR A 34 -5.92 5.91 -16.16
N LEU A 35 -5.58 5.33 -15.02
CA LEU A 35 -4.99 6.01 -13.87
C LEU A 35 -3.45 6.04 -13.91
N ASP A 36 -2.79 5.42 -14.89
CA ASP A 36 -1.32 5.31 -14.90
C ASP A 36 -0.65 6.68 -14.80
N GLY A 37 0.31 6.79 -13.89
CA GLY A 37 1.02 8.03 -13.59
C GLY A 37 0.29 9.01 -12.67
N LEU A 38 -0.99 8.78 -12.37
CA LEU A 38 -1.74 9.65 -11.47
C LEU A 38 -1.26 9.47 -10.03
N ARG A 39 -1.08 10.59 -9.33
CA ARG A 39 -0.79 10.66 -7.91
C ARG A 39 -1.99 11.21 -7.17
N VAL A 40 -2.37 10.56 -6.09
CA VAL A 40 -3.51 10.96 -5.26
C VAL A 40 -3.14 10.83 -3.80
N ARG A 41 -3.40 11.85 -3.01
CA ARG A 41 -3.35 11.74 -1.55
C ARG A 41 -4.57 10.95 -1.08
N ALA A 42 -4.35 9.89 -0.34
CA ALA A 42 -5.41 9.01 0.11
C ALA A 42 -5.05 8.37 1.47
N ARG A 43 -6.07 7.87 2.16
CA ARG A 43 -5.90 6.86 3.21
C ARG A 43 -6.09 5.50 2.57
N LEU A 44 -5.11 4.61 2.81
CA LEU A 44 -5.17 3.22 2.41
C LEU A 44 -5.53 2.40 3.64
N THR A 45 -6.62 1.66 3.61
CA THR A 45 -6.99 0.72 4.66
C THR A 45 -6.85 -0.70 4.15
N LEU A 46 -6.03 -1.50 4.82
CA LEU A 46 -5.87 -2.93 4.55
C LEU A 46 -6.99 -3.69 5.24
N ALA A 47 -7.77 -4.44 4.48
CA ALA A 47 -8.84 -5.29 5.01
C ALA A 47 -8.61 -6.76 4.61
N ARG A 48 -8.83 -7.66 5.56
CA ARG A 48 -8.79 -9.12 5.39
C ARG A 48 -10.02 -9.73 6.07
N ASN A 49 -10.76 -10.57 5.32
CA ASN A 49 -12.00 -11.20 5.82
C ASN A 49 -12.97 -10.18 6.44
N HIS A 50 -13.14 -9.03 5.78
CA HIS A 50 -13.98 -7.90 6.21
C HIS A 50 -13.52 -7.15 7.48
N ASN A 51 -12.37 -7.49 8.05
CA ASN A 51 -11.79 -6.76 9.17
C ASN A 51 -10.70 -5.81 8.69
N GLU A 52 -10.75 -4.58 9.17
CA GLU A 52 -9.66 -3.62 8.96
C GLU A 52 -8.47 -3.99 9.84
N LEU A 53 -7.30 -4.17 9.22
CA LEU A 53 -6.07 -4.58 9.90
C LEU A 53 -5.11 -3.43 10.15
N TRP A 54 -5.03 -2.51 9.21
CA TRP A 54 -4.06 -1.43 9.23
C TRP A 54 -4.46 -0.30 8.28
N HIS A 55 -3.99 0.90 8.55
CA HIS A 55 -4.13 2.02 7.62
C HIS A 55 -2.83 2.80 7.48
N GLU A 56 -2.67 3.44 6.34
CA GLU A 56 -1.56 4.35 6.00
C GLU A 56 -2.13 5.55 5.27
N ASP A 57 -1.68 6.75 5.67
CA ASP A 57 -2.02 7.99 4.98
C ASP A 57 -0.85 8.44 4.12
N GLY A 58 -1.11 8.81 2.88
CA GLY A 58 -0.04 9.30 2.03
C GLY A 58 -0.39 9.41 0.56
N GLU A 59 0.64 9.65 -0.25
CA GLU A 59 0.50 9.70 -1.68
C GLU A 59 0.50 8.28 -2.28
N VAL A 60 -0.49 8.02 -3.11
CA VAL A 60 -0.62 6.80 -3.90
C VAL A 60 -0.35 7.14 -5.36
N LEU A 61 0.61 6.46 -5.95
CA LEU A 61 0.90 6.51 -7.39
C LEU A 61 0.26 5.31 -8.08
N PHE A 62 -0.65 5.56 -9.00
CA PHE A 62 -1.22 4.51 -9.83
C PHE A 62 -0.27 4.13 -10.97
N ARG A 63 -0.20 2.84 -11.25
CA ARG A 63 0.54 2.25 -12.37
C ARG A 63 -0.36 1.28 -13.12
N THR A 64 0.00 0.98 -14.37
CA THR A 64 -0.76 0.02 -15.20
C THR A 64 -0.93 -1.36 -14.57
N PHE A 65 -0.03 -1.72 -13.66
CA PHE A 65 0.00 -3.02 -12.97
C PHE A 65 -0.38 -2.91 -11.48
N GLY A 66 -0.67 -1.71 -10.96
CA GLY A 66 -0.97 -1.60 -9.55
C GLY A 66 -0.83 -0.21 -8.94
N ILE A 67 -0.52 -0.17 -7.67
CA ILE A 67 -0.28 1.07 -6.93
C ILE A 67 1.12 1.07 -6.30
N SER A 68 1.65 2.27 -6.06
CA SER A 68 2.98 2.51 -5.53
C SER A 68 2.98 3.75 -4.63
N GLY A 69 4.11 4.08 -4.05
CA GLY A 69 4.29 5.23 -3.15
C GLY A 69 4.66 4.81 -1.73
N VAL A 70 5.14 5.76 -0.92
CA VAL A 70 5.66 5.46 0.41
C VAL A 70 4.62 4.77 1.30
N ALA A 71 3.38 5.27 1.31
CA ALA A 71 2.29 4.66 2.06
C ALA A 71 2.00 3.21 1.61
N VAL A 72 2.09 2.96 0.29
CA VAL A 72 1.94 1.62 -0.29
C VAL A 72 3.08 0.71 0.13
N PHE A 73 4.33 1.20 0.15
CA PHE A 73 5.48 0.42 0.62
C PHE A 73 5.34 0.03 2.09
N ASN A 74 4.92 0.95 2.95
CA ASN A 74 4.68 0.66 4.36
C ASN A 74 3.57 -0.38 4.53
N LEU A 75 2.46 -0.21 3.80
CA LEU A 75 1.35 -1.15 3.82
C LEU A 75 1.75 -2.55 3.32
N SER A 76 2.61 -2.61 2.29
CA SER A 76 3.01 -3.86 1.65
C SER A 76 3.67 -4.89 2.58
N ARG A 77 4.17 -4.45 3.72
CA ARG A 77 4.74 -5.32 4.77
C ARG A 77 3.70 -6.26 5.39
N ARG A 78 2.43 -5.90 5.31
CA ARG A 78 1.31 -6.56 6.01
C ARG A 78 0.36 -7.28 5.07
N ILE A 79 0.48 -7.04 3.77
CA ILE A 79 -0.43 -7.59 2.77
C ILE A 79 -0.23 -9.08 2.57
N GLN A 80 -1.33 -9.72 2.23
CA GLN A 80 -1.37 -11.09 1.71
C GLN A 80 -2.21 -11.12 0.43
N ARG A 81 -1.97 -12.13 -0.40
CA ARG A 81 -2.79 -12.36 -1.58
C ARG A 81 -4.24 -12.59 -1.17
N GLY A 82 -5.15 -11.90 -1.81
CA GLY A 82 -6.59 -11.96 -1.51
C GLY A 82 -7.06 -10.89 -0.53
N ASP A 83 -6.16 -10.09 0.06
CA ASP A 83 -6.55 -8.93 0.83
C ASP A 83 -7.23 -7.89 -0.05
N THR A 84 -7.93 -6.98 0.59
CA THR A 84 -8.53 -5.80 -0.05
C THR A 84 -7.87 -4.53 0.50
N ILE A 85 -7.54 -3.60 -0.38
CA ILE A 85 -7.18 -2.24 -0.01
C ILE A 85 -8.36 -1.33 -0.32
N LEU A 86 -8.79 -0.57 0.68
CA LEU A 86 -9.79 0.47 0.54
C LEU A 86 -9.07 1.81 0.46
N LEU A 87 -9.30 2.55 -0.62
CA LEU A 87 -8.77 3.90 -0.78
C LEU A 87 -9.84 4.91 -0.43
N ASP A 88 -9.54 5.77 0.53
CA ASP A 88 -10.29 6.98 0.82
C ASP A 88 -9.57 8.16 0.15
N VAL A 89 -10.15 8.69 -0.91
CA VAL A 89 -9.56 9.80 -1.70
C VAL A 89 -9.88 11.19 -1.13
N PHE A 90 -10.63 11.25 -0.04
CA PHE A 90 -10.89 12.45 0.77
C PHE A 90 -10.59 12.19 2.25
N PRO A 91 -9.35 11.85 2.61
CA PRO A 91 -9.02 11.40 3.96
C PRO A 91 -9.24 12.47 5.04
N ASP A 92 -9.23 13.75 4.64
CA ASP A 92 -9.40 14.88 5.56
C ASP A 92 -10.88 15.23 5.83
N LEU A 93 -11.82 14.59 5.13
CA LEU A 93 -13.25 14.77 5.32
C LEU A 93 -13.88 13.51 5.90
N SER A 94 -14.72 13.66 6.90
CA SER A 94 -15.62 12.60 7.32
C SER A 94 -16.64 12.27 6.23
N LYS A 95 -17.31 11.13 6.37
CA LYS A 95 -18.36 10.72 5.44
C LYS A 95 -19.47 11.75 5.34
N ASP A 96 -19.87 12.31 6.46
CA ASP A 96 -20.97 13.29 6.54
C ASP A 96 -20.54 14.63 5.94
N GLU A 97 -19.35 15.11 6.23
CA GLU A 97 -18.81 16.34 5.60
C GLU A 97 -18.69 16.21 4.09
N LEU A 98 -18.23 15.06 3.59
CA LEU A 98 -18.16 14.80 2.16
C LEU A 98 -19.56 14.77 1.53
N LEU A 99 -20.54 14.13 2.19
CA LEU A 99 -21.92 14.10 1.76
C LEU A 99 -22.53 15.50 1.70
N ASP A 100 -22.31 16.32 2.72
CA ASP A 100 -22.77 17.71 2.76
C ASP A 100 -22.14 18.56 1.65
N MET A 101 -20.84 18.38 1.40
CA MET A 101 -20.13 19.06 0.32
C MET A 101 -20.73 18.68 -1.04
N LEU A 102 -20.96 17.40 -1.30
CA LEU A 102 -21.56 16.92 -2.54
C LEU A 102 -23.02 17.38 -2.69
N ASN A 103 -23.81 17.39 -1.63
CA ASN A 103 -25.18 17.92 -1.66
C ASN A 103 -25.23 19.41 -1.98
N ARG A 104 -24.28 20.21 -1.47
CA ARG A 104 -24.13 21.61 -1.88
C ARG A 104 -23.81 21.73 -3.38
N ARG A 105 -22.94 20.85 -3.89
CA ARG A 105 -22.58 20.83 -5.30
C ARG A 105 -23.79 20.47 -6.19
N VAL A 106 -24.62 19.51 -5.78
CA VAL A 106 -25.88 19.19 -6.46
C VAL A 106 -26.74 20.44 -6.63
N LYS A 107 -26.90 21.23 -5.56
CA LYS A 107 -27.67 22.49 -5.60
C LYS A 107 -27.04 23.53 -6.53
N LEU A 108 -25.72 23.68 -6.49
CA LEU A 108 -25.01 24.65 -7.32
C LEU A 108 -25.05 24.32 -8.80
N LEU A 109 -24.96 23.05 -9.16
CA LEU A 109 -24.96 22.60 -10.56
C LEU A 109 -26.35 22.25 -11.10
N GLY A 110 -27.40 22.39 -10.30
CA GLY A 110 -28.78 22.12 -10.72
C GLY A 110 -29.10 20.63 -10.85
N GLY A 111 -28.30 19.74 -10.25
CA GLY A 111 -28.54 18.30 -10.27
C GLY A 111 -27.31 17.46 -10.05
N PHE A 112 -27.52 16.15 -9.89
CA PHE A 112 -26.48 15.15 -9.80
C PHE A 112 -26.40 14.34 -11.10
N SER A 113 -25.22 14.28 -11.69
CA SER A 113 -24.95 13.53 -12.93
C SER A 113 -23.86 12.50 -12.71
N PRO A 114 -24.18 11.32 -12.14
CA PRO A 114 -23.19 10.32 -11.75
C PRO A 114 -22.42 9.71 -12.93
N ARG A 115 -22.93 9.88 -14.15
CA ARG A 115 -22.32 9.37 -15.39
C ARG A 115 -21.48 10.38 -16.14
N ASP A 116 -21.53 11.66 -15.75
CA ASP A 116 -20.71 12.71 -16.35
C ASP A 116 -19.47 12.98 -15.49
N PRO A 117 -18.27 12.55 -15.90
CA PRO A 117 -17.06 12.80 -15.14
C PRO A 117 -16.80 14.28 -14.83
N ARG A 118 -17.30 15.20 -15.69
CA ARG A 118 -17.16 16.65 -15.50
C ARG A 118 -17.91 17.15 -14.26
N TRP A 119 -18.90 16.37 -13.79
CA TRP A 119 -19.58 16.69 -12.53
C TRP A 119 -18.61 16.71 -11.33
N LEU A 120 -17.47 16.00 -11.43
CA LEU A 120 -16.42 15.96 -10.41
C LEU A 120 -15.25 16.93 -10.72
N ASP A 121 -15.35 17.78 -11.73
CA ASP A 121 -14.31 18.76 -12.08
C ASP A 121 -14.00 19.68 -10.90
N GLY A 122 -12.71 19.93 -10.67
CA GLY A 122 -12.22 20.71 -9.53
C GLY A 122 -12.14 19.95 -8.20
N MET A 123 -12.68 18.70 -8.13
CA MET A 123 -12.60 17.83 -6.96
C MET A 123 -11.62 16.68 -7.18
N LEU A 124 -11.65 16.08 -8.35
CA LEU A 124 -10.81 14.94 -8.72
C LEU A 124 -10.07 15.21 -10.03
N ALA A 125 -8.96 14.57 -10.23
CA ALA A 125 -8.31 14.52 -11.53
C ALA A 125 -9.23 13.87 -12.57
N PRO A 126 -9.25 14.35 -13.84
CA PRO A 126 -10.19 13.85 -14.86
C PRO A 126 -10.14 12.33 -15.10
N GLN A 127 -8.94 11.72 -14.95
CA GLN A 127 -8.77 10.27 -15.05
C GLN A 127 -9.51 9.55 -13.94
N LEU A 128 -9.36 10.03 -12.69
CA LEU A 128 -10.02 9.45 -11.52
C LEU A 128 -11.53 9.65 -11.59
N SER A 129 -11.99 10.82 -12.03
CA SER A 129 -13.43 11.10 -12.24
C SER A 129 -14.07 10.08 -13.17
N ARG A 130 -13.40 9.77 -14.30
CA ARG A 130 -13.90 8.76 -15.25
C ARG A 130 -14.04 7.38 -14.61
N VAL A 131 -13.00 6.97 -13.86
CA VAL A 131 -12.99 5.66 -13.20
C VAL A 131 -14.06 5.60 -12.10
N VAL A 132 -14.22 6.66 -11.31
CA VAL A 132 -15.25 6.76 -10.27
C VAL A 132 -16.67 6.70 -10.86
N CYS A 133 -16.93 7.41 -11.98
CA CYS A 133 -18.23 7.34 -12.65
C CYS A 133 -18.52 5.94 -13.21
N THR A 134 -17.52 5.27 -13.77
CA THR A 134 -17.66 3.88 -14.23
C THR A 134 -17.97 2.95 -13.04
N ALA A 135 -17.26 3.12 -11.94
CA ALA A 135 -17.48 2.39 -10.71
C ALA A 135 -18.90 2.61 -10.15
N PHE A 136 -19.35 3.86 -10.18
CA PHE A 136 -20.70 4.21 -9.74
C PHE A 136 -21.77 3.47 -10.56
N GLU A 137 -21.66 3.48 -11.89
CA GLU A 137 -22.61 2.80 -12.76
C GLU A 137 -22.62 1.28 -12.56
N GLN A 138 -21.45 0.69 -12.35
CA GLN A 138 -21.32 -0.75 -12.12
C GLN A 138 -21.91 -1.20 -10.78
N CYS A 139 -21.68 -0.42 -9.72
CA CYS A 139 -22.13 -0.79 -8.36
C CYS A 139 -23.55 -0.37 -8.07
N HIS A 140 -24.01 0.70 -8.70
CA HIS A 140 -25.32 1.33 -8.44
C HIS A 140 -26.05 1.67 -9.74
N PRO A 141 -26.33 0.67 -10.60
CA PRO A 141 -26.93 0.92 -11.92
C PRO A 141 -28.29 1.61 -11.75
N GLY A 142 -28.46 2.71 -12.50
CA GLY A 142 -29.70 3.49 -12.46
C GLY A 142 -29.90 4.36 -11.22
N SER A 143 -28.98 4.34 -10.24
CA SER A 143 -29.06 5.21 -9.07
C SER A 143 -28.71 6.66 -9.44
N ASN A 144 -29.33 7.60 -8.73
CA ASN A 144 -29.01 9.02 -8.71
C ASN A 144 -28.78 9.52 -7.26
N ASP A 145 -28.44 8.64 -6.33
CA ASP A 145 -28.23 9.01 -4.94
C ASP A 145 -26.76 9.32 -4.68
N VAL A 146 -26.48 10.52 -4.20
CA VAL A 146 -25.15 11.03 -3.87
C VAL A 146 -24.44 10.18 -2.79
N ILE A 147 -25.20 9.55 -1.90
CA ILE A 147 -24.62 8.70 -0.83
C ILE A 147 -23.81 7.54 -1.40
N HIS A 148 -24.20 7.00 -2.55
CA HIS A 148 -23.47 5.94 -3.22
C HIS A 148 -22.12 6.44 -3.77
N LEU A 149 -22.08 7.68 -4.26
CA LEU A 149 -20.82 8.31 -4.67
C LEU A 149 -19.88 8.51 -3.46
N VAL A 150 -20.42 8.98 -2.33
CA VAL A 150 -19.64 9.09 -1.08
C VAL A 150 -19.03 7.74 -0.70
N SER A 151 -19.82 6.67 -0.79
CA SER A 151 -19.32 5.32 -0.47
C SER A 151 -18.16 4.90 -1.36
N ILE A 152 -18.22 5.21 -2.65
CA ILE A 152 -17.12 4.89 -3.59
C ILE A 152 -15.89 5.73 -3.29
N LEU A 153 -16.05 7.03 -3.04
CA LEU A 153 -14.95 7.95 -2.79
C LEU A 153 -14.22 7.66 -1.46
N LYS A 154 -14.95 7.15 -0.48
CA LYS A 154 -14.41 6.77 0.83
C LYS A 154 -13.86 5.33 0.87
N HIS A 155 -14.31 4.46 -0.02
CA HIS A 155 -13.96 3.04 -0.02
C HIS A 155 -13.74 2.52 -1.44
N PHE A 156 -12.89 3.18 -2.22
CA PHE A 156 -12.52 2.69 -3.54
C PHE A 156 -11.70 1.39 -3.38
N LYS A 157 -12.27 0.27 -3.81
CA LYS A 157 -11.73 -1.07 -3.53
C LYS A 157 -10.68 -1.49 -4.55
N LEU A 158 -9.56 -1.99 -4.04
CA LEU A 158 -8.51 -2.65 -4.80
C LEU A 158 -8.25 -4.03 -4.21
N SER A 159 -8.28 -5.07 -5.03
CA SER A 159 -7.92 -6.43 -4.59
C SER A 159 -6.42 -6.65 -4.73
N VAL A 160 -5.81 -7.31 -3.75
CA VAL A 160 -4.38 -7.60 -3.74
C VAL A 160 -4.14 -8.96 -4.38
N GLU A 161 -3.39 -9.00 -5.48
CA GLU A 161 -2.93 -10.26 -6.07
C GLU A 161 -1.52 -10.65 -5.63
N GLY A 162 -0.77 -9.70 -5.14
CA GLY A 162 0.59 -9.89 -4.70
C GLY A 162 1.43 -8.64 -4.82
N THR A 163 2.74 -8.83 -4.77
CA THR A 163 3.73 -7.79 -5.03
C THR A 163 4.22 -7.91 -6.47
N ALA A 164 4.67 -6.80 -7.06
CA ALA A 164 5.26 -6.81 -8.40
C ALA A 164 6.64 -7.52 -8.41
N GLU A 165 7.33 -7.48 -9.55
CA GLU A 165 8.56 -8.25 -9.78
C GLU A 165 9.66 -7.99 -8.74
N GLU A 166 10.38 -9.05 -8.39
CA GLU A 166 11.47 -9.04 -7.40
C GLU A 166 12.57 -8.02 -7.66
N ARG A 167 12.83 -7.69 -8.94
CA ARG A 167 13.93 -6.80 -9.35
C ARG A 167 13.72 -5.33 -8.96
N SER A 168 12.51 -4.93 -8.67
CA SER A 168 12.15 -3.56 -8.29
C SER A 168 11.90 -3.38 -6.78
N ALA A 169 12.15 -4.43 -5.98
CA ALA A 169 12.04 -4.35 -4.53
C ALA A 169 13.08 -3.39 -3.93
N GLN A 170 12.65 -2.49 -3.07
CA GLN A 170 13.56 -1.59 -2.35
C GLN A 170 14.16 -2.24 -1.11
N VAL A 171 13.45 -3.17 -0.50
CA VAL A 171 13.84 -3.86 0.74
C VAL A 171 13.37 -5.30 0.66
N THR A 172 14.15 -6.19 1.27
CA THR A 172 13.79 -7.60 1.43
C THR A 172 13.36 -7.82 2.87
N ARG A 173 12.25 -8.51 3.09
CA ARG A 173 11.80 -8.94 4.41
C ARG A 173 12.25 -10.38 4.65
N GLY A 174 12.55 -10.72 5.92
CA GLY A 174 13.13 -11.98 6.31
C GLY A 174 14.64 -11.85 6.48
N GLY A 175 15.27 -12.88 6.98
CA GLY A 175 16.69 -12.89 7.32
C GLY A 175 16.94 -13.70 8.57
N ILE A 176 18.05 -13.43 9.24
CA ILE A 176 18.40 -14.05 10.52
C ILE A 176 17.53 -13.44 11.62
N SER A 177 16.79 -14.29 12.34
CA SER A 177 15.96 -13.85 13.46
C SER A 177 16.81 -13.11 14.50
N ILE A 178 16.31 -11.97 14.98
CA ILE A 178 16.97 -11.20 16.03
C ILE A 178 17.11 -11.99 17.34
N GLU A 179 16.27 -12.98 17.55
CA GLU A 179 16.34 -13.87 18.70
C GLU A 179 17.61 -14.75 18.71
N CYS A 180 18.18 -14.99 17.52
CA CYS A 180 19.42 -15.74 17.35
C CYS A 180 20.67 -14.88 17.56
N VAL A 181 20.51 -13.57 17.83
CA VAL A 181 21.60 -12.61 17.88
C VAL A 181 21.69 -11.98 19.26
N SER A 182 22.91 -11.94 19.84
CA SER A 182 23.15 -11.15 21.04
C SER A 182 23.02 -9.66 20.73
N THR A 183 21.97 -9.02 21.22
CA THR A 183 21.63 -7.63 20.89
C THR A 183 22.69 -6.58 21.22
N PRO A 184 23.50 -6.71 22.32
CA PRO A 184 24.55 -5.74 22.56
C PRO A 184 25.61 -5.67 21.47
N ASN A 185 25.98 -6.81 20.89
CA ASN A 185 27.17 -6.94 20.04
C ASN A 185 26.85 -7.44 18.63
N LEU A 186 25.59 -7.77 18.35
CA LEU A 186 25.15 -8.37 17.08
C LEU A 186 25.90 -9.67 16.73
N TYR A 187 26.27 -10.40 17.76
CA TYR A 187 26.97 -11.67 17.67
C TYR A 187 25.97 -12.82 17.55
N VAL A 188 26.19 -13.71 16.59
CA VAL A 188 25.42 -14.94 16.41
C VAL A 188 26.16 -16.07 17.11
N ASN A 189 25.49 -16.79 18.00
CA ASN A 189 26.01 -17.99 18.61
C ASN A 189 26.19 -19.07 17.55
N SER A 190 27.40 -19.16 17.02
CA SER A 190 27.75 -20.14 15.98
C SER A 190 28.15 -21.45 16.63
N THR A 191 27.60 -22.57 16.15
CA THR A 191 28.02 -23.92 16.54
C THR A 191 29.42 -24.28 16.03
N THR A 192 30.00 -23.50 15.14
CA THR A 192 31.32 -23.72 14.53
C THR A 192 32.46 -23.09 15.31
N GLY A 193 32.17 -22.38 16.41
CA GLY A 193 33.17 -21.76 17.28
C GLY A 193 33.84 -20.49 16.71
N ALA A 194 33.58 -20.14 15.47
CA ALA A 194 34.07 -18.88 14.89
C ALA A 194 33.09 -17.72 15.23
N PRO A 195 33.60 -16.57 15.67
CA PRO A 195 32.76 -15.40 15.92
C PRO A 195 32.10 -14.93 14.60
N LEU A 196 30.78 -14.80 14.62
CA LEU A 196 30.01 -14.31 13.48
C LEU A 196 29.16 -13.10 13.92
N TYR A 197 29.42 -11.96 13.32
CA TYR A 197 28.66 -10.74 13.52
C TYR A 197 27.75 -10.51 12.33
N VAL A 198 26.52 -10.08 12.59
CA VAL A 198 25.51 -9.85 11.54
C VAL A 198 24.92 -8.46 11.70
N CYS A 199 24.81 -7.72 10.60
CA CYS A 199 24.29 -6.36 10.61
C CYS A 199 23.40 -6.08 9.40
N GLY A 200 22.71 -4.94 9.45
CA GLY A 200 21.88 -4.45 8.35
C GLY A 200 20.72 -5.38 8.02
N GLU A 201 20.44 -5.49 6.74
CA GLU A 201 19.30 -6.23 6.18
C GLU A 201 19.48 -7.76 6.21
N ALA A 202 20.67 -8.24 6.62
CA ALA A 202 20.87 -9.67 6.88
C ALA A 202 20.07 -10.14 8.12
N LEU A 203 19.75 -9.24 9.04
CA LEU A 203 18.83 -9.47 10.13
C LEU A 203 17.39 -9.29 9.66
N ASP A 204 16.45 -10.06 10.21
CA ASP A 204 15.02 -9.90 9.96
C ASP A 204 14.49 -8.64 10.66
N ILE A 205 14.99 -7.50 10.21
CA ILE A 205 14.58 -6.17 10.64
C ILE A 205 14.22 -5.38 9.38
N ASP A 206 12.96 -4.96 9.31
CA ASP A 206 12.48 -4.08 8.28
C ASP A 206 11.69 -2.92 8.90
N ALA A 207 12.07 -1.71 8.58
CA ALA A 207 11.44 -0.48 9.04
C ALA A 207 10.63 0.19 7.93
N ASP A 208 9.82 1.18 8.30
CA ASP A 208 9.07 1.99 7.34
C ASP A 208 9.98 2.73 6.38
N CYS A 209 9.45 3.11 5.22
CA CYS A 209 10.15 3.98 4.30
C CYS A 209 10.42 5.34 4.95
N GLY A 210 11.62 5.91 4.66
CA GLY A 210 12.04 7.19 5.28
C GLY A 210 13.49 7.17 5.76
N GLY A 211 14.29 6.23 5.26
CA GLY A 211 15.72 6.13 5.60
C GLY A 211 16.02 5.27 6.83
N PHE A 212 15.01 4.74 7.51
CA PHE A 212 15.21 3.93 8.72
C PHE A 212 16.00 2.65 8.45
N ASN A 213 15.77 1.97 7.33
CA ASN A 213 16.52 0.78 6.94
C ASN A 213 18.00 1.10 6.69
N LEU A 214 18.30 2.24 6.07
CA LEU A 214 19.68 2.72 5.88
C LEU A 214 20.33 3.08 7.22
N ALA A 215 19.62 3.81 8.08
CA ALA A 215 20.11 4.14 9.41
C ALA A 215 20.42 2.88 10.23
N TRP A 216 19.54 1.89 10.17
CA TRP A 216 19.78 0.58 10.80
C TRP A 216 21.04 -0.10 10.24
N ALA A 217 21.19 -0.14 8.91
CA ALA A 217 22.35 -0.76 8.28
C ALA A 217 23.66 -0.11 8.75
N TRP A 218 23.72 1.21 8.81
CA TRP A 218 24.89 1.96 9.32
C TRP A 218 25.14 1.72 10.80
N LEU A 219 24.14 1.90 11.64
CA LEU A 219 24.29 1.79 13.09
C LEU A 219 24.64 0.37 13.51
N SER A 220 23.99 -0.63 12.93
CA SER A 220 24.27 -2.03 13.21
C SER A 220 25.66 -2.45 12.73
N GLY A 221 26.11 -1.94 11.56
CA GLY A 221 27.46 -2.17 11.08
C GLY A 221 28.54 -1.59 11.99
N ILE A 222 28.38 -0.34 12.42
CA ILE A 222 29.28 0.32 13.38
C ILE A 222 29.31 -0.48 14.69
N ARG A 223 28.15 -0.90 15.17
CA ARG A 223 28.03 -1.66 16.43
C ARG A 223 28.72 -3.02 16.35
N ALA A 224 28.52 -3.75 15.26
CA ALA A 224 29.20 -5.04 15.04
C ALA A 224 30.72 -4.86 14.98
N ALA A 225 31.21 -3.85 14.23
CA ALA A 225 32.63 -3.55 14.12
C ALA A 225 33.28 -3.13 15.44
N SER A 226 32.57 -2.40 16.30
CA SER A 226 33.07 -1.97 17.62
C SER A 226 33.13 -3.10 18.62
N SER A 227 32.65 -4.29 18.28
CA SER A 227 32.63 -5.49 19.13
C SER A 227 33.68 -6.52 18.73
N LEU A 228 34.46 -6.22 17.67
CA LEU A 228 35.62 -7.01 17.23
C LEU A 228 36.87 -6.65 18.04
#